data_a645631134c35a983ca86b004bc5b88c
#
_entry.id   a645631134c35a983ca86b004bc5b88c
#
_cell.length_a   1.000
_cell.length_b   1.000
_cell.length_c   1.000
_cell.angle_alpha   90.00
_cell.angle_beta   90.00
_cell.angle_gamma   90.00
#
_symmetry.space_group_name_H-M   'P 1'
#
loop_
_entity.id
_entity.type
_entity.pdbx_description
1 polymer ?
#
loop_
_entity_poly.entity_id
_entity_poly.type
_entity_poly.pdbx_seq_one_letter_code
_entity_poly.pdbx_strand_id
1 'polypeptide(L)'
;MTLPLPVHWRNVGFLLSVELFWGVSLALISMVAILPVFLTHLGANNAVIGSLPVIWILTTALPGVFAAHFTANLAHRKGMVIFLHVAACVFYFALAAWFGLMRRPAPSVDIAVFVSLWGLSWVWMGFTIPVWINFIGKVTRPELRARSFGTIFFFQTLMGAIGGWVGSRILGSGFPFPANYAFGFFIAAVCMAIGSFFFLPVREEPGAVTDPGQPIATVLRHAREIWADRGGIRVFLWILFLTVGCFLLITYYPVFAEKRFHLTPRDSAIYTGICMAGQMLGSILTGVIGDRFGYARVSVIATAALAVGLGLAIWGTHPLVYFVTAFVLGIFLVADRLALFNLSMAFSPHEDNTAYLGLVPAMVAPVSALVAGSAGALIDRFTFVPVAAVGLVAAIVALGLALFRLPEPRYSLAGRRKTT
;
A
#
# COMPACT_ATOMS: atom_id res chain seq x y z
N MET A 1 5.75 23.96 -21.35
CA MET A 1 4.41 24.07 -21.99
C MET A 1 3.41 23.29 -21.16
N THR A 2 2.23 23.87 -20.87
CA THR A 2 1.16 23.15 -20.17
C THR A 2 0.39 22.27 -21.15
N LEU A 3 0.17 21.01 -20.83
CA LEU A 3 -0.55 20.04 -21.66
C LEU A 3 -1.95 20.59 -22.03
N PRO A 4 -2.41 20.49 -23.30
CA PRO A 4 -3.76 20.91 -23.66
C PRO A 4 -4.84 20.16 -22.84
N LEU A 5 -5.90 20.84 -22.42
CA LEU A 5 -6.95 20.27 -21.57
C LEU A 5 -7.61 18.99 -22.15
N PRO A 6 -7.93 18.91 -23.46
CA PRO A 6 -8.46 17.67 -24.04
C PRO A 6 -7.48 16.50 -23.98
N VAL A 7 -6.17 16.75 -24.14
CA VAL A 7 -5.14 15.73 -24.03
C VAL A 7 -5.01 15.25 -22.60
N HIS A 8 -5.08 16.17 -21.62
CA HIS A 8 -5.08 15.82 -20.20
C HIS A 8 -6.20 14.83 -19.85
N TRP A 9 -7.45 15.16 -20.15
CA TRP A 9 -8.59 14.29 -19.81
C TRP A 9 -8.57 12.96 -20.57
N ARG A 10 -8.09 12.96 -21.80
CA ARG A 10 -7.87 11.73 -22.56
C ARG A 10 -6.81 10.84 -21.87
N ASN A 11 -5.69 11.41 -21.45
CA ASN A 11 -4.66 10.68 -20.73
C ASN A 11 -5.18 10.14 -19.40
N VAL A 12 -5.92 10.96 -18.63
CA VAL A 12 -6.55 10.54 -17.37
C VAL A 12 -7.51 9.37 -17.60
N GLY A 13 -8.32 9.40 -18.69
CA GLY A 13 -9.20 8.29 -19.04
C GLY A 13 -8.45 6.98 -19.28
N PHE A 14 -7.33 7.00 -19.99
CA PHE A 14 -6.51 5.80 -20.21
C PHE A 14 -5.80 5.34 -18.93
N LEU A 15 -5.27 6.26 -18.12
CA LEU A 15 -4.69 5.93 -16.82
C LEU A 15 -5.73 5.31 -15.88
N LEU A 16 -6.96 5.83 -15.90
CA LEU A 16 -8.05 5.24 -15.15
C LEU A 16 -8.34 3.80 -15.62
N SER A 17 -8.35 3.56 -16.95
CA SER A 17 -8.53 2.20 -17.48
C SER A 17 -7.43 1.24 -17.02
N VAL A 18 -6.17 1.68 -16.93
CA VAL A 18 -5.09 0.89 -16.31
C VAL A 18 -5.50 0.46 -14.90
N GLU A 19 -5.89 1.42 -14.07
CA GLU A 19 -6.14 1.19 -12.65
C GLU A 19 -7.44 0.42 -12.37
N LEU A 20 -8.41 0.44 -13.27
CA LEU A 20 -9.59 -0.44 -13.19
C LEU A 20 -9.18 -1.91 -13.20
N PHE A 21 -8.31 -2.32 -14.12
CA PHE A 21 -7.83 -3.70 -14.20
C PHE A 21 -6.85 -4.02 -13.06
N TRP A 22 -5.96 -3.10 -12.73
CA TRP A 22 -5.04 -3.29 -11.60
C TRP A 22 -5.75 -3.40 -10.26
N GLY A 23 -6.87 -2.69 -10.06
CA GLY A 23 -7.69 -2.80 -8.86
C GLY A 23 -8.21 -4.22 -8.63
N VAL A 24 -8.75 -4.87 -9.67
CA VAL A 24 -9.17 -6.27 -9.61
C VAL A 24 -8.00 -7.17 -9.28
N SER A 25 -6.86 -6.99 -9.96
CA SER A 25 -5.67 -7.80 -9.76
C SER A 25 -5.13 -7.70 -8.33
N LEU A 26 -4.99 -6.47 -7.81
CA LEU A 26 -4.48 -6.22 -6.46
C LEU A 26 -5.38 -6.86 -5.39
N ALA A 27 -6.68 -6.94 -5.63
CA ALA A 27 -7.58 -7.65 -4.72
C ALA A 27 -7.32 -9.16 -4.73
N LEU A 28 -7.12 -9.78 -5.90
CA LEU A 28 -6.90 -11.23 -6.04
C LEU A 28 -5.55 -11.69 -5.49
N ILE A 29 -4.55 -10.80 -5.44
CA ILE A 29 -3.20 -11.07 -4.89
C ILE A 29 -2.96 -10.30 -3.58
N SER A 30 -4.03 -10.05 -2.83
CA SER A 30 -3.96 -9.19 -1.65
C SER A 30 -3.24 -9.85 -0.49
N MET A 31 -2.22 -9.15 0.02
CA MET A 31 -1.57 -9.54 1.27
C MET A 31 -2.42 -9.20 2.51
N VAL A 32 -3.55 -8.52 2.33
CA VAL A 32 -4.44 -8.12 3.44
C VAL A 32 -5.21 -9.31 4.03
N ALA A 33 -5.47 -10.36 3.24
CA ALA A 33 -6.11 -11.57 3.75
C ALA A 33 -5.82 -12.79 2.86
N ILE A 34 -5.91 -12.65 1.54
CA ILE A 34 -5.87 -13.79 0.62
C ILE A 34 -4.55 -14.54 0.70
N LEU A 35 -3.42 -13.85 0.61
CA LEU A 35 -2.10 -14.50 0.62
C LEU A 35 -1.70 -15.06 1.99
N PRO A 36 -1.96 -14.41 3.14
CA PRO A 36 -1.75 -15.01 4.46
C PRO A 36 -2.53 -16.31 4.65
N VAL A 37 -3.81 -16.34 4.28
CA VAL A 37 -4.65 -17.54 4.34
C VAL A 37 -4.15 -18.62 3.38
N PHE A 38 -3.76 -18.26 2.16
CA PHE A 38 -3.14 -19.18 1.21
C PHE A 38 -1.89 -19.87 1.78
N LEU A 39 -0.97 -19.08 2.37
CA LEU A 39 0.24 -19.62 3.00
C LEU A 39 -0.08 -20.54 4.17
N THR A 40 -1.10 -20.21 4.98
CA THR A 40 -1.56 -21.07 6.07
C THR A 40 -2.03 -22.43 5.55
N HIS A 41 -2.81 -22.44 4.46
CA HIS A 41 -3.26 -23.68 3.82
C HIS A 41 -2.14 -24.47 3.13
N LEU A 42 -1.01 -23.81 2.76
CA LEU A 42 0.22 -24.49 2.35
C LEU A 42 1.01 -25.10 3.52
N GLY A 43 0.65 -24.80 4.78
CA GLY A 43 1.35 -25.26 5.97
C GLY A 43 2.46 -24.31 6.42
N ALA A 44 2.49 -23.06 5.97
CA ALA A 44 3.44 -22.05 6.42
C ALA A 44 3.21 -21.67 7.89
N ASN A 45 4.30 -21.47 8.63
CA ASN A 45 4.24 -20.91 9.99
C ASN A 45 4.07 -19.38 9.95
N ASN A 46 3.78 -18.78 11.11
CA ASN A 46 3.56 -17.34 11.21
C ASN A 46 4.80 -16.50 10.84
N ALA A 47 6.02 -17.04 11.00
CA ALA A 47 7.25 -16.36 10.59
C ALA A 47 7.32 -16.20 9.05
N VAL A 48 6.93 -17.23 8.29
CA VAL A 48 6.83 -17.16 6.83
C VAL A 48 5.71 -16.21 6.40
N ILE A 49 4.54 -16.26 7.05
CA ILE A 49 3.44 -15.33 6.78
C ILE A 49 3.88 -13.89 7.03
N GLY A 50 4.64 -13.65 8.09
CA GLY A 50 5.22 -12.34 8.42
C GLY A 50 6.27 -11.85 7.43
N SER A 51 6.87 -12.73 6.64
CA SER A 51 7.79 -12.30 5.59
C SER A 51 7.12 -11.48 4.48
N LEU A 52 5.81 -11.64 4.27
CA LEU A 52 5.06 -10.89 3.26
C LEU A 52 5.18 -9.37 3.45
N PRO A 53 4.75 -8.78 4.58
CA PRO A 53 4.90 -7.35 4.77
C PRO A 53 6.36 -6.91 4.83
N VAL A 54 7.28 -7.72 5.37
CA VAL A 54 8.72 -7.41 5.39
C VAL A 54 9.27 -7.23 3.97
N ILE A 55 9.02 -8.20 3.09
CA ILE A 55 9.42 -8.14 1.69
C ILE A 55 8.81 -6.91 1.03
N TRP A 56 7.50 -6.72 1.16
CA TRP A 56 6.80 -5.56 0.58
C TRP A 56 7.41 -4.22 1.01
N ILE A 57 7.65 -4.03 2.31
CA ILE A 57 8.21 -2.79 2.86
C ILE A 57 9.61 -2.54 2.31
N LEU A 58 10.49 -3.53 2.41
CA LEU A 58 11.89 -3.36 2.02
C LEU A 58 12.03 -3.16 0.51
N THR A 59 11.28 -3.90 -0.29
CA THR A 59 11.36 -3.84 -1.74
C THR A 59 10.70 -2.60 -2.35
N THR A 60 9.73 -1.99 -1.66
CA THR A 60 9.16 -0.71 -2.10
C THR A 60 10.00 0.50 -1.65
N ALA A 61 10.67 0.42 -0.49
CA ALA A 61 11.47 1.51 0.02
C ALA A 61 12.85 1.64 -0.67
N LEU A 62 13.55 0.51 -0.88
CA LEU A 62 14.94 0.52 -1.36
C LEU A 62 15.09 0.81 -2.87
N PRO A 63 14.37 0.15 -3.80
CA PRO A 63 14.56 0.37 -5.22
C PRO A 63 14.11 1.76 -5.68
N GLY A 64 13.22 2.42 -4.96
CA GLY A 64 12.74 3.77 -5.28
C GLY A 64 13.85 4.80 -5.40
N VAL A 65 14.89 4.68 -4.59
CA VAL A 65 16.09 5.55 -4.65
C VAL A 65 16.84 5.37 -5.96
N PHE A 66 16.96 4.13 -6.45
CA PHE A 66 17.65 3.79 -7.70
C PHE A 66 16.81 4.08 -8.94
N ALA A 67 15.48 3.92 -8.86
CA ALA A 67 14.57 4.14 -9.98
C ALA A 67 14.62 5.59 -10.49
N ALA A 68 14.78 6.57 -9.61
CA ALA A 68 14.98 7.96 -10.00
C ALA A 68 16.23 8.15 -10.86
N HIS A 69 17.33 7.48 -10.52
CA HIS A 69 18.58 7.53 -11.27
C HIS A 69 18.44 6.94 -12.69
N PHE A 70 17.80 5.77 -12.82
CA PHE A 70 17.62 5.12 -14.14
C PHE A 70 16.67 5.86 -15.07
N THR A 71 15.78 6.71 -14.55
CA THR A 71 14.77 7.41 -15.35
C THR A 71 15.09 8.88 -15.60
N ALA A 72 16.08 9.45 -14.91
CA ALA A 72 16.49 10.85 -15.06
C ALA A 72 16.87 11.18 -16.52
N ASN A 73 17.54 10.26 -17.21
CA ASN A 73 18.04 10.43 -18.58
C ASN A 73 17.00 10.10 -19.67
N LEU A 74 15.77 9.73 -19.32
CA LEU A 74 14.76 9.35 -20.30
C LEU A 74 13.88 10.55 -20.69
N ALA A 75 14.02 11.02 -21.95
CA ALA A 75 13.10 12.01 -22.53
C ALA A 75 11.66 11.48 -22.61
N HIS A 76 11.48 10.19 -22.89
CA HIS A 76 10.19 9.49 -22.89
C HIS A 76 10.21 8.32 -21.92
N ARG A 77 9.26 8.27 -21.00
CA ARG A 77 9.17 7.24 -19.95
C ARG A 77 8.13 6.17 -20.23
N LYS A 78 7.23 6.40 -21.19
CA LYS A 78 6.11 5.50 -21.53
C LYS A 78 6.58 4.08 -21.82
N GLY A 79 7.59 3.91 -22.65
CA GLY A 79 8.11 2.57 -22.98
C GLY A 79 8.62 1.80 -21.75
N MET A 80 9.34 2.48 -20.84
CA MET A 80 9.78 1.90 -19.57
C MET A 80 8.61 1.52 -18.68
N VAL A 81 7.59 2.39 -18.55
CA VAL A 81 6.39 2.11 -17.76
C VAL A 81 5.68 0.85 -18.27
N ILE A 82 5.46 0.75 -19.59
CA ILE A 82 4.82 -0.43 -20.21
C ILE A 82 5.64 -1.68 -19.93
N PHE A 83 6.95 -1.64 -20.19
CA PHE A 83 7.84 -2.77 -19.95
C PHE A 83 7.78 -3.26 -18.50
N LEU A 84 7.90 -2.34 -17.55
CA LEU A 84 7.88 -2.68 -16.12
C LEU A 84 6.54 -3.30 -15.69
N HIS A 85 5.41 -2.78 -16.17
CA HIS A 85 4.09 -3.31 -15.84
C HIS A 85 3.84 -4.68 -16.48
N VAL A 86 4.20 -4.86 -17.75
CA VAL A 86 4.04 -6.15 -18.44
C VAL A 86 4.95 -7.21 -17.84
N ALA A 87 6.19 -6.87 -17.50
CA ALA A 87 7.11 -7.81 -16.88
C ALA A 87 6.66 -8.25 -15.48
N ALA A 88 5.97 -7.39 -14.73
CA ALA A 88 5.37 -7.78 -13.45
C ALA A 88 4.34 -8.92 -13.58
N CYS A 89 3.64 -9.02 -14.73
CA CYS A 89 2.65 -10.07 -14.97
C CYS A 89 3.29 -11.46 -15.01
N VAL A 90 4.54 -11.57 -15.42
CA VAL A 90 5.25 -12.86 -15.60
C VAL A 90 5.32 -13.63 -14.28
N PHE A 91 5.54 -12.94 -13.15
CA PHE A 91 5.60 -13.57 -11.83
C PHE A 91 4.26 -14.22 -11.44
N TYR A 92 3.14 -13.58 -11.73
CA TYR A 92 1.82 -14.10 -11.41
C TYR A 92 1.36 -15.18 -12.39
N PHE A 93 1.76 -15.11 -13.67
CA PHE A 93 1.61 -16.24 -14.60
C PHE A 93 2.44 -17.44 -14.14
N ALA A 94 3.66 -17.24 -13.65
CA ALA A 94 4.50 -18.32 -13.12
C ALA A 94 3.88 -18.94 -11.86
N LEU A 95 3.31 -18.14 -10.94
CA LEU A 95 2.56 -18.65 -9.79
C LEU A 95 1.33 -19.46 -10.22
N ALA A 96 0.57 -18.95 -11.19
CA ALA A 96 -0.58 -19.65 -11.73
C ALA A 96 -0.20 -21.00 -12.36
N ALA A 97 0.89 -21.03 -13.14
CA ALA A 97 1.40 -22.25 -13.76
C ALA A 97 1.89 -23.25 -12.71
N TRP A 98 2.65 -22.79 -11.71
CA TRP A 98 3.16 -23.66 -10.64
C TRP A 98 2.04 -24.36 -9.88
N PHE A 99 1.10 -23.58 -9.35
CA PHE A 99 0.02 -24.12 -8.51
C PHE A 99 -1.13 -24.76 -9.29
N GLY A 100 -1.27 -24.47 -10.58
CA GLY A 100 -2.34 -25.00 -11.42
C GLY A 100 -1.96 -26.22 -12.25
N LEU A 101 -0.70 -26.33 -12.69
CA LEU A 101 -0.29 -27.32 -13.68
C LEU A 101 0.77 -28.30 -13.18
N MET A 102 1.61 -27.90 -12.23
CA MET A 102 2.71 -28.75 -11.80
C MET A 102 2.32 -29.73 -10.68
N ARG A 103 2.93 -30.93 -10.71
CA ARG A 103 2.87 -31.88 -9.58
C ARG A 103 3.65 -31.30 -8.42
N ARG A 104 3.02 -31.25 -7.27
CA ARG A 104 3.57 -30.61 -6.06
C ARG A 104 4.56 -31.54 -5.37
N PRO A 105 5.84 -31.17 -5.29
CA PRO A 105 6.87 -32.06 -4.72
C PRO A 105 6.78 -32.15 -3.18
N ALA A 106 6.61 -30.99 -2.49
CA ALA A 106 6.47 -30.90 -1.04
C ALA A 106 5.95 -29.51 -0.65
N PRO A 107 5.23 -29.37 0.48
CA PRO A 107 4.76 -28.06 0.97
C PRO A 107 5.86 -27.01 1.14
N SER A 108 7.04 -27.42 1.61
CA SER A 108 8.19 -26.52 1.79
C SER A 108 8.67 -25.93 0.45
N VAL A 109 8.64 -26.71 -0.64
CA VAL A 109 9.00 -26.23 -1.98
C VAL A 109 7.94 -25.26 -2.51
N ASP A 110 6.67 -25.59 -2.32
CA ASP A 110 5.55 -24.72 -2.70
C ASP A 110 5.64 -23.35 -2.00
N ILE A 111 5.93 -23.34 -0.70
CA ILE A 111 6.15 -22.12 0.09
C ILE A 111 7.36 -21.34 -0.44
N ALA A 112 8.49 -22.02 -0.68
CA ALA A 112 9.70 -21.38 -1.18
C ALA A 112 9.48 -20.75 -2.56
N VAL A 113 8.83 -21.45 -3.48
CA VAL A 113 8.49 -20.94 -4.81
C VAL A 113 7.56 -19.73 -4.71
N PHE A 114 6.51 -19.83 -3.88
CA PHE A 114 5.60 -18.71 -3.69
C PHE A 114 6.32 -17.48 -3.15
N VAL A 115 7.05 -17.60 -2.03
CA VAL A 115 7.77 -16.48 -1.40
C VAL A 115 8.79 -15.87 -2.35
N SER A 116 9.50 -16.70 -3.14
CA SER A 116 10.49 -16.23 -4.10
C SER A 116 9.85 -15.46 -5.25
N LEU A 117 8.84 -16.02 -5.92
CA LEU A 117 8.19 -15.35 -7.06
C LEU A 117 7.42 -14.10 -6.63
N TRP A 118 6.70 -14.17 -5.51
CA TRP A 118 6.02 -13.02 -4.94
C TRP A 118 7.01 -11.95 -4.47
N GLY A 119 8.10 -12.35 -3.82
CA GLY A 119 9.16 -11.43 -3.40
C GLY A 119 9.82 -10.74 -4.60
N LEU A 120 10.17 -11.49 -5.65
CA LEU A 120 10.72 -10.93 -6.89
C LEU A 120 9.74 -9.98 -7.56
N SER A 121 8.43 -10.27 -7.54
CA SER A 121 7.42 -9.37 -8.08
C SER A 121 7.42 -8.02 -7.35
N TRP A 122 7.61 -8.01 -6.03
CA TRP A 122 7.67 -6.77 -5.25
C TRP A 122 8.99 -6.02 -5.38
N VAL A 123 10.13 -6.72 -5.53
CA VAL A 123 11.38 -6.07 -5.95
C VAL A 123 11.17 -5.33 -7.28
N TRP A 124 10.51 -5.99 -8.24
CA TRP A 124 10.18 -5.40 -9.53
C TRP A 124 9.24 -4.19 -9.40
N MET A 125 8.20 -4.30 -8.55
CA MET A 125 7.28 -3.20 -8.26
C MET A 125 7.97 -2.02 -7.59
N GLY A 126 9.01 -2.25 -6.78
CA GLY A 126 9.82 -1.20 -6.19
C GLY A 126 10.50 -0.30 -7.23
N PHE A 127 10.88 -0.82 -8.40
CA PHE A 127 11.32 0.00 -9.54
C PHE A 127 10.13 0.60 -10.31
N THR A 128 9.04 -0.14 -10.45
CA THR A 128 7.88 0.26 -11.26
C THR A 128 7.16 1.47 -10.68
N ILE A 129 6.90 1.48 -9.38
CA ILE A 129 6.07 2.52 -8.71
C ILE A 129 6.65 3.94 -8.90
N PRO A 130 7.93 4.22 -8.64
CA PRO A 130 8.48 5.56 -8.82
C PRO A 130 8.47 6.04 -10.28
N VAL A 131 8.76 5.11 -11.22
CA VAL A 131 8.72 5.42 -12.66
C VAL A 131 7.32 5.76 -13.11
N TRP A 132 6.33 4.99 -12.65
CA TRP A 132 4.91 5.18 -12.93
C TRP A 132 4.38 6.50 -12.34
N ILE A 133 4.68 6.81 -11.07
CA ILE A 133 4.29 8.08 -10.44
C ILE A 133 4.84 9.27 -11.20
N ASN A 134 6.14 9.23 -11.56
CA ASN A 134 6.77 10.28 -12.35
C ASN A 134 6.15 10.42 -13.73
N PHE A 135 5.81 9.30 -14.39
CA PHE A 135 5.11 9.30 -15.68
C PHE A 135 3.74 9.95 -15.57
N ILE A 136 2.90 9.58 -14.58
CA ILE A 136 1.60 10.21 -14.37
C ILE A 136 1.77 11.72 -14.14
N GLY A 137 2.74 12.10 -13.31
CA GLY A 137 3.04 13.51 -13.07
C GLY A 137 3.38 14.30 -14.34
N LYS A 138 4.01 13.64 -15.33
CA LYS A 138 4.40 14.23 -16.61
C LYS A 138 3.23 14.33 -17.61
N VAL A 139 2.36 13.32 -17.64
CA VAL A 139 1.25 13.24 -18.61
C VAL A 139 -0.06 13.84 -18.11
N THR A 140 -0.03 14.48 -16.94
CA THR A 140 -1.17 15.20 -16.34
C THR A 140 -0.80 16.65 -16.07
N ARG A 141 -1.78 17.56 -16.12
CA ARG A 141 -1.57 18.97 -15.80
C ARG A 141 -1.27 19.17 -14.33
N PRO A 142 -0.26 19.99 -13.97
CA PRO A 142 0.09 20.23 -12.56
C PRO A 142 -1.09 20.68 -11.69
N GLU A 143 -1.95 21.58 -12.22
CA GLU A 143 -3.07 22.17 -11.49
C GLU A 143 -4.19 21.15 -11.20
N LEU A 144 -4.29 20.09 -12.02
CA LEU A 144 -5.33 19.06 -11.94
C LEU A 144 -4.78 17.72 -11.42
N ARG A 145 -3.48 17.66 -11.10
CA ARG A 145 -2.79 16.41 -10.73
C ARG A 145 -3.41 15.71 -9.52
N ALA A 146 -3.67 16.46 -8.44
CA ALA A 146 -4.27 15.90 -7.24
C ALA A 146 -5.67 15.32 -7.51
N ARG A 147 -6.49 16.04 -8.29
CA ARG A 147 -7.81 15.56 -8.70
C ARG A 147 -7.72 14.31 -9.58
N SER A 148 -6.76 14.27 -10.50
CA SER A 148 -6.54 13.12 -11.38
C SER A 148 -6.14 11.88 -10.58
N PHE A 149 -5.17 12.00 -9.68
CA PHE A 149 -4.77 10.91 -8.79
C PHE A 149 -5.92 10.44 -7.91
N GLY A 150 -6.67 11.36 -7.31
CA GLY A 150 -7.82 11.03 -6.47
C GLY A 150 -8.88 10.22 -7.24
N THR A 151 -9.19 10.64 -8.47
CA THR A 151 -10.13 9.91 -9.34
C THR A 151 -9.61 8.53 -9.70
N ILE A 152 -8.36 8.43 -10.12
CA ILE A 152 -7.71 7.17 -10.52
C ILE A 152 -7.72 6.17 -9.35
N PHE A 153 -7.29 6.57 -8.16
CA PHE A 153 -7.27 5.69 -6.98
C PHE A 153 -8.66 5.35 -6.44
N PHE A 154 -9.63 6.25 -6.57
CA PHE A 154 -11.02 5.94 -6.23
C PHE A 154 -11.53 4.76 -7.07
N PHE A 155 -11.36 4.82 -8.38
CA PHE A 155 -11.79 3.75 -9.27
C PHE A 155 -10.97 2.47 -9.12
N GLN A 156 -9.67 2.56 -8.82
CA GLN A 156 -8.84 1.41 -8.48
C GLN A 156 -9.41 0.66 -7.27
N THR A 157 -9.73 1.37 -6.18
CA THR A 157 -10.28 0.74 -4.97
C THR A 157 -11.71 0.23 -5.15
N LEU A 158 -12.53 0.91 -5.96
CA LEU A 158 -13.85 0.43 -6.36
C LEU A 158 -13.75 -0.91 -7.10
N MET A 159 -12.87 -0.99 -8.10
CA MET A 159 -12.63 -2.22 -8.84
C MET A 159 -11.95 -3.28 -7.98
N GLY A 160 -11.16 -2.88 -7.00
CA GLY A 160 -10.62 -3.77 -5.98
C GLY A 160 -11.71 -4.41 -5.11
N ALA A 161 -12.74 -3.66 -4.73
CA ALA A 161 -13.89 -4.23 -4.02
C ALA A 161 -14.64 -5.27 -4.88
N ILE A 162 -14.82 -4.98 -6.18
CA ILE A 162 -15.37 -5.94 -7.14
C ILE A 162 -14.42 -7.14 -7.29
N GLY A 163 -13.11 -6.92 -7.35
CA GLY A 163 -12.09 -7.97 -7.38
C GLY A 163 -12.15 -8.90 -6.17
N GLY A 164 -12.42 -8.37 -4.98
CA GLY A 164 -12.66 -9.16 -3.78
C GLY A 164 -13.91 -10.04 -3.90
N TRP A 165 -15.00 -9.52 -4.49
CA TRP A 165 -16.19 -10.32 -4.81
C TRP A 165 -15.87 -11.41 -5.84
N VAL A 166 -15.16 -11.11 -6.92
CA VAL A 166 -14.70 -12.11 -7.92
C VAL A 166 -13.84 -13.16 -7.24
N GLY A 167 -12.88 -12.77 -6.40
CA GLY A 167 -12.04 -13.67 -5.61
C GLY A 167 -12.87 -14.61 -4.71
N SER A 168 -13.94 -14.09 -4.09
CA SER A 168 -14.84 -14.91 -3.27
C SER A 168 -15.56 -15.99 -4.09
N ARG A 169 -15.90 -15.71 -5.35
CA ARG A 169 -16.49 -16.69 -6.26
C ARG A 169 -15.47 -17.73 -6.69
N ILE A 170 -14.23 -17.32 -6.95
CA ILE A 170 -13.14 -18.22 -7.32
C ILE A 170 -12.78 -19.15 -6.16
N LEU A 171 -12.53 -18.60 -4.97
CA LEU A 171 -12.13 -19.38 -3.80
C LEU A 171 -13.28 -20.22 -3.22
N GLY A 172 -14.53 -19.83 -3.45
CA GLY A 172 -15.71 -20.60 -3.09
C GLY A 172 -16.20 -21.56 -4.19
N SER A 173 -15.47 -21.65 -5.31
CA SER A 173 -15.77 -22.60 -6.39
C SER A 173 -15.39 -24.03 -5.97
N GLY A 174 -15.88 -25.02 -6.69
CA GLY A 174 -15.52 -26.42 -6.46
C GLY A 174 -14.08 -26.80 -6.88
N PHE A 175 -13.25 -25.86 -7.29
CA PHE A 175 -11.84 -26.12 -7.61
C PHE A 175 -11.06 -26.52 -6.35
N PRO A 176 -10.31 -27.65 -6.37
CA PRO A 176 -9.52 -28.09 -5.24
C PRO A 176 -8.37 -27.11 -4.95
N PHE A 177 -7.96 -27.05 -3.69
CA PHE A 177 -6.75 -26.34 -3.28
C PHE A 177 -5.49 -27.04 -3.86
N PRO A 178 -4.53 -26.28 -4.43
CA PRO A 178 -4.42 -24.84 -4.59
C PRO A 178 -4.88 -24.31 -5.97
N ALA A 179 -5.53 -25.13 -6.81
CA ALA A 179 -5.94 -24.75 -8.16
C ALA A 179 -6.89 -23.54 -8.16
N ASN A 180 -7.72 -23.39 -7.12
CA ASN A 180 -8.57 -22.21 -6.93
C ASN A 180 -7.73 -20.91 -6.78
N TYR A 181 -6.64 -20.94 -6.02
CA TYR A 181 -5.73 -19.79 -5.92
C TYR A 181 -4.92 -19.57 -7.20
N ALA A 182 -4.47 -20.67 -7.86
CA ALA A 182 -3.81 -20.59 -9.16
C ALA A 182 -4.66 -19.88 -10.20
N PHE A 183 -5.97 -20.18 -10.23
CA PHE A 183 -6.91 -19.48 -11.10
C PHE A 183 -7.04 -17.99 -10.74
N GLY A 184 -7.01 -17.66 -9.45
CA GLY A 184 -6.96 -16.27 -8.97
C GLY A 184 -5.68 -15.53 -9.46
N PHE A 185 -4.51 -16.16 -9.36
CA PHE A 185 -3.25 -15.61 -9.88
C PHE A 185 -3.27 -15.42 -11.39
N PHE A 186 -3.87 -16.38 -12.12
CA PHE A 186 -4.04 -16.27 -13.57
C PHE A 186 -4.90 -15.06 -13.96
N ILE A 187 -6.08 -14.91 -13.34
CA ILE A 187 -6.96 -13.77 -13.59
C ILE A 187 -6.28 -12.45 -13.23
N ALA A 188 -5.56 -12.41 -12.10
CA ALA A 188 -4.79 -11.23 -11.72
C ALA A 188 -3.74 -10.86 -12.78
N ALA A 189 -2.96 -11.83 -13.27
CA ALA A 189 -1.96 -11.60 -14.31
C ALA A 189 -2.57 -11.12 -15.63
N VAL A 190 -3.70 -11.72 -16.04
CA VAL A 190 -4.45 -11.31 -17.24
C VAL A 190 -4.96 -9.88 -17.10
N CYS A 191 -5.58 -9.54 -15.97
CA CYS A 191 -6.05 -8.17 -15.72
C CYS A 191 -4.90 -7.17 -15.71
N MET A 192 -3.76 -7.47 -15.05
CA MET A 192 -2.57 -6.62 -15.09
C MET A 192 -2.07 -6.41 -16.53
N ALA A 193 -2.00 -7.49 -17.32
CA ALA A 193 -1.57 -7.41 -18.71
C ALA A 193 -2.51 -6.53 -19.54
N ILE A 194 -3.83 -6.76 -19.48
CA ILE A 194 -4.83 -5.95 -20.18
C ILE A 194 -4.72 -4.48 -19.74
N GLY A 195 -4.66 -4.23 -18.44
CA GLY A 195 -4.49 -2.88 -17.91
C GLY A 195 -3.26 -2.18 -18.47
N SER A 196 -2.13 -2.89 -18.56
CA SER A 196 -0.86 -2.33 -19.06
C SER A 196 -0.92 -1.87 -20.52
N PHE A 197 -1.77 -2.46 -21.36
CA PHE A 197 -1.97 -2.00 -22.74
C PHE A 197 -2.62 -0.61 -22.85
N PHE A 198 -3.36 -0.17 -21.83
CA PHE A 198 -3.95 1.17 -21.82
C PHE A 198 -2.92 2.30 -21.64
N PHE A 199 -1.65 2.00 -21.34
CA PHE A 199 -0.58 3.01 -21.43
C PHE A 199 -0.21 3.36 -22.89
N LEU A 200 -0.45 2.48 -23.88
CA LEU A 200 -0.07 2.70 -25.29
C LEU A 200 -0.66 4.01 -25.87
N PRO A 201 -1.96 4.30 -25.74
CA PRO A 201 -2.57 5.50 -26.30
C PRO A 201 -2.31 6.78 -25.50
N VAL A 202 -1.68 6.70 -24.31
CA VAL A 202 -1.34 7.90 -23.52
C VAL A 202 -0.35 8.75 -24.28
N ARG A 203 -0.64 10.03 -24.44
CA ARG A 203 0.27 11.00 -25.08
C ARG A 203 1.28 11.52 -24.06
N GLU A 204 2.56 11.32 -24.37
CA GLU A 204 3.69 11.82 -23.60
C GLU A 204 4.49 12.81 -24.46
N GLU A 205 4.71 14.03 -23.96
CA GLU A 205 5.62 14.99 -24.56
C GLU A 205 7.07 14.72 -24.09
N PRO A 206 8.11 15.03 -24.92
CA PRO A 206 9.49 14.91 -24.47
C PRO A 206 9.71 15.74 -23.21
N GLY A 207 10.32 15.15 -22.18
CA GLY A 207 10.72 15.86 -20.96
C GLY A 207 12.15 16.34 -21.02
N ALA A 208 12.47 17.32 -20.20
CA ALA A 208 13.86 17.68 -19.96
C ALA A 208 14.60 16.48 -19.36
N VAL A 209 15.75 16.18 -19.89
CA VAL A 209 16.70 15.24 -19.30
C VAL A 209 17.30 15.97 -18.09
N THR A 210 17.06 15.45 -16.90
CA THR A 210 17.59 16.01 -15.65
C THR A 210 18.81 15.23 -15.20
N ASP A 211 19.69 15.90 -14.48
CA ASP A 211 20.88 15.28 -13.90
C ASP A 211 20.46 14.16 -12.92
N PRO A 212 21.10 12.98 -12.96
CA PRO A 212 20.71 11.84 -12.11
C PRO A 212 20.99 12.11 -10.65
N GLY A 213 19.95 12.56 -9.94
CA GLY A 213 19.78 12.44 -8.51
C GLY A 213 20.78 13.17 -7.61
N GLN A 214 20.25 13.60 -6.49
CA GLN A 214 21.05 14.24 -5.42
C GLN A 214 22.05 13.21 -4.84
N PRO A 215 23.28 13.63 -4.51
CA PRO A 215 24.26 12.76 -3.86
C PRO A 215 23.68 12.15 -2.58
N ILE A 216 24.02 10.90 -2.28
CA ILE A 216 23.61 10.19 -1.04
C ILE A 216 23.87 11.03 0.21
N ALA A 217 24.93 11.84 0.21
CA ALA A 217 25.24 12.80 1.27
C ALA A 217 24.11 13.82 1.52
N THR A 218 23.43 14.28 0.47
CA THR A 218 22.27 15.19 0.60
C THR A 218 21.05 14.48 1.20
N VAL A 219 20.82 13.24 0.80
CA VAL A 219 19.75 12.39 1.37
C VAL A 219 19.99 12.18 2.87
N LEU A 220 21.22 11.84 3.27
CA LEU A 220 21.60 11.67 4.68
C LEU A 220 21.51 12.97 5.48
N ARG A 221 21.84 14.10 4.87
CA ARG A 221 21.68 15.43 5.50
C ARG A 221 20.21 15.70 5.78
N HIS A 222 19.32 15.53 4.79
CA HIS A 222 17.88 15.73 4.99
C HIS A 222 17.30 14.75 6.04
N ALA A 223 17.75 13.50 6.09
CA ALA A 223 17.35 12.58 7.14
C ALA A 223 17.76 13.05 8.55
N ARG A 224 18.96 13.63 8.68
CA ARG A 224 19.40 14.26 9.94
C ARG A 224 18.57 15.49 10.30
N GLU A 225 18.25 16.34 9.33
CA GLU A 225 17.38 17.52 9.52
C GLU A 225 16.00 17.11 10.03
N ILE A 226 15.37 16.08 9.41
CA ILE A 226 14.09 15.52 9.85
C ILE A 226 14.16 15.03 11.29
N TRP A 227 15.23 14.30 11.65
CA TRP A 227 15.40 13.75 13.00
C TRP A 227 15.74 14.82 14.04
N ALA A 228 16.48 15.85 13.65
CA ALA A 228 16.86 16.97 14.52
C ALA A 228 15.71 17.95 14.74
N ASP A 229 14.68 17.96 13.87
CA ASP A 229 13.53 18.83 14.02
C ASP A 229 12.78 18.51 15.32
N ARG A 230 12.58 19.53 16.15
CA ARG A 230 11.80 19.43 17.40
C ARG A 230 10.31 19.72 17.19
N GLY A 231 9.91 19.96 15.95
CA GLY A 231 8.56 20.34 15.56
C GLY A 231 7.67 19.17 15.16
N GLY A 232 6.71 19.47 14.27
CA GLY A 232 5.64 18.57 13.88
C GLY A 232 6.08 17.31 13.17
N ILE A 233 7.14 17.37 12.34
CA ILE A 233 7.61 16.19 11.58
C ILE A 233 8.10 15.08 12.52
N ARG A 234 8.79 15.42 13.61
CA ARG A 234 9.25 14.43 14.59
C ARG A 234 8.10 13.76 15.32
N VAL A 235 7.07 14.53 15.71
CA VAL A 235 5.85 13.95 16.31
C VAL A 235 5.18 13.01 15.32
N PHE A 236 5.10 13.42 14.05
CA PHE A 236 4.52 12.61 12.99
C PHE A 236 5.30 11.30 12.76
N LEU A 237 6.63 11.34 12.78
CA LEU A 237 7.45 10.12 12.71
C LEU A 237 7.14 9.15 13.87
N TRP A 238 6.99 9.65 15.09
CA TRP A 238 6.61 8.78 16.23
C TRP A 238 5.24 8.16 16.03
N ILE A 239 4.27 8.91 15.47
CA ILE A 239 2.96 8.37 15.13
C ILE A 239 3.13 7.22 14.12
N LEU A 240 3.90 7.42 13.05
CA LEU A 240 4.12 6.39 12.04
C LEU A 240 4.81 5.14 12.62
N PHE A 241 5.78 5.29 13.52
CA PHE A 241 6.39 4.15 14.21
C PHE A 241 5.39 3.38 15.08
N LEU A 242 4.47 4.05 15.72
CA LEU A 242 3.46 3.44 16.59
C LEU A 242 2.31 2.80 15.80
N THR A 243 2.05 3.25 14.56
CA THR A 243 1.00 2.67 13.71
C THR A 243 1.44 1.40 12.96
N VAL A 244 2.70 0.99 13.09
CA VAL A 244 3.22 -0.27 12.51
C VAL A 244 2.43 -1.51 12.98
N GLY A 245 1.77 -1.45 14.12
CA GLY A 245 0.81 -2.47 14.57
C GLY A 245 -0.30 -2.81 13.58
N CYS A 246 -0.50 -2.01 12.51
CA CYS A 246 -1.45 -2.30 11.45
C CYS A 246 -1.18 -3.65 10.74
N PHE A 247 0.08 -4.11 10.71
CA PHE A 247 0.42 -5.40 10.11
C PHE A 247 -0.19 -6.58 10.87
N LEU A 248 -0.55 -6.42 12.13
CA LEU A 248 -1.31 -7.41 12.88
C LEU A 248 -2.71 -7.61 12.26
N LEU A 249 -3.36 -6.53 11.82
CA LEU A 249 -4.66 -6.60 11.15
C LEU A 249 -4.56 -7.03 9.69
N ILE A 250 -3.49 -6.60 9.00
CA ILE A 250 -3.29 -6.89 7.57
C ILE A 250 -2.96 -8.37 7.36
N THR A 251 -2.01 -8.89 8.15
CA THR A 251 -1.38 -10.17 7.84
C THR A 251 -1.86 -11.30 8.76
N TYR A 252 -1.96 -11.05 10.06
CA TYR A 252 -2.17 -12.11 11.05
C TYR A 252 -3.62 -12.26 11.50
N TYR A 253 -4.38 -11.17 11.57
CA TYR A 253 -5.77 -11.23 11.98
C TYR A 253 -6.64 -12.10 11.07
N PRO A 254 -6.53 -12.06 9.73
CA PRO A 254 -7.28 -12.96 8.87
C PRO A 254 -7.05 -14.44 9.17
N VAL A 255 -5.80 -14.82 9.42
CA VAL A 255 -5.43 -16.22 9.79
C VAL A 255 -5.96 -16.59 11.18
N PHE A 256 -5.86 -15.68 12.14
CA PHE A 256 -6.40 -15.89 13.49
C PHE A 256 -7.93 -16.02 13.47
N ALA A 257 -8.61 -15.12 12.74
CA ALA A 257 -10.05 -15.09 12.65
C ALA A 257 -10.61 -16.32 11.89
N GLU A 258 -9.91 -16.80 10.86
CA GLU A 258 -10.26 -18.03 10.15
C GLU A 258 -10.42 -19.20 11.12
N LYS A 259 -9.44 -19.39 12.00
CA LYS A 259 -9.46 -20.45 13.02
C LYS A 259 -10.53 -20.19 14.10
N ARG A 260 -10.65 -18.93 14.56
CA ARG A 260 -11.55 -18.54 15.65
C ARG A 260 -13.03 -18.65 15.27
N PHE A 261 -13.37 -18.26 14.05
CA PHE A 261 -14.75 -18.16 13.55
C PHE A 261 -15.12 -19.24 12.54
N HIS A 262 -14.21 -20.22 12.30
CA HIS A 262 -14.39 -21.27 11.28
C HIS A 262 -14.70 -20.71 9.90
N LEU A 263 -13.98 -19.66 9.50
CA LEU A 263 -14.12 -19.02 8.21
C LEU A 263 -13.50 -19.88 7.10
N THR A 264 -13.83 -19.53 5.86
CA THR A 264 -13.34 -20.22 4.66
C THR A 264 -12.41 -19.29 3.86
N PRO A 265 -11.59 -19.82 2.93
CA PRO A 265 -10.82 -18.99 2.00
C PRO A 265 -11.67 -17.98 1.22
N ARG A 266 -12.93 -18.29 0.94
CA ARG A 266 -13.91 -17.37 0.36
C ARG A 266 -14.06 -16.10 1.20
N ASP A 267 -14.11 -16.24 2.52
CA ASP A 267 -14.30 -15.12 3.45
C ASP A 267 -13.08 -14.18 3.47
N SER A 268 -11.86 -14.69 3.21
CA SER A 268 -10.66 -13.87 3.06
C SER A 268 -10.72 -12.94 1.84
N ALA A 269 -11.33 -13.40 0.75
CA ALA A 269 -11.55 -12.56 -0.43
C ALA A 269 -12.65 -11.51 -0.18
N ILE A 270 -13.72 -11.87 0.55
CA ILE A 270 -14.76 -10.92 0.99
C ILE A 270 -14.15 -9.86 1.91
N TYR A 271 -13.31 -10.27 2.86
CA TYR A 271 -12.55 -9.34 3.73
C TYR A 271 -11.74 -8.33 2.91
N THR A 272 -11.01 -8.81 1.92
CA THR A 272 -10.23 -7.94 1.03
C THR A 272 -11.12 -6.95 0.28
N GLY A 273 -12.24 -7.41 -0.28
CA GLY A 273 -13.21 -6.55 -0.97
C GLY A 273 -13.81 -5.47 -0.06
N ILE A 274 -14.19 -5.84 1.17
CA ILE A 274 -14.72 -4.91 2.18
C ILE A 274 -13.63 -3.91 2.62
N CYS A 275 -12.38 -4.34 2.78
CA CYS A 275 -11.26 -3.46 3.07
C CYS A 275 -11.07 -2.42 1.94
N MET A 276 -11.15 -2.84 0.69
CA MET A 276 -11.09 -1.94 -0.47
C MET A 276 -12.27 -0.96 -0.53
N ALA A 277 -13.48 -1.41 -0.19
CA ALA A 277 -14.64 -0.53 -0.03
C ALA A 277 -14.43 0.50 1.11
N GLY A 278 -13.82 0.08 2.21
CA GLY A 278 -13.42 0.97 3.30
C GLY A 278 -12.40 2.02 2.85
N GLN A 279 -11.42 1.65 2.01
CA GLN A 279 -10.48 2.61 1.42
C GLN A 279 -11.19 3.59 0.48
N MET A 280 -12.11 3.13 -0.34
CA MET A 280 -12.87 3.97 -1.27
C MET A 280 -13.69 5.04 -0.51
N LEU A 281 -14.51 4.64 0.45
CA LEU A 281 -15.34 5.55 1.24
C LEU A 281 -14.49 6.42 2.17
N GLY A 282 -13.44 5.82 2.77
CA GLY A 282 -12.48 6.54 3.60
C GLY A 282 -11.74 7.62 2.84
N SER A 283 -11.42 7.43 1.55
CA SER A 283 -10.73 8.43 0.72
C SER A 283 -11.56 9.69 0.52
N ILE A 284 -12.88 9.55 0.31
CA ILE A 284 -13.80 10.68 0.19
C ILE A 284 -13.86 11.45 1.51
N LEU A 285 -14.10 10.74 2.61
CA LEU A 285 -14.21 11.33 3.94
C LEU A 285 -12.92 12.06 4.35
N THR A 286 -11.79 11.38 4.26
CA THR A 286 -10.50 11.93 4.70
C THR A 286 -9.97 13.01 3.74
N GLY A 287 -10.29 12.93 2.45
CA GLY A 287 -10.01 13.99 1.50
C GLY A 287 -10.73 15.30 1.87
N VAL A 288 -12.05 15.24 2.08
CA VAL A 288 -12.85 16.43 2.48
C VAL A 288 -12.37 16.98 3.84
N ILE A 289 -12.09 16.10 4.80
CA ILE A 289 -11.61 16.54 6.12
C ILE A 289 -10.20 17.15 6.01
N GLY A 290 -9.31 16.54 5.25
CA GLY A 290 -7.95 17.04 5.02
C GLY A 290 -7.96 18.42 4.36
N ASP A 291 -8.77 18.60 3.33
CA ASP A 291 -8.87 19.88 2.62
C ASP A 291 -9.48 20.98 3.48
N ARG A 292 -10.53 20.67 4.25
CA ARG A 292 -11.25 21.67 5.05
C ARG A 292 -10.57 21.95 6.39
N PHE A 293 -10.08 20.93 7.07
CA PHE A 293 -9.66 21.01 8.45
C PHE A 293 -8.18 20.70 8.69
N GLY A 294 -7.46 20.27 7.65
CA GLY A 294 -6.04 19.92 7.70
C GLY A 294 -5.74 18.44 7.89
N TYR A 295 -4.54 18.05 7.48
CA TYR A 295 -4.13 16.66 7.44
C TYR A 295 -3.67 16.09 8.80
N ALA A 296 -3.40 16.93 9.80
CA ALA A 296 -3.22 16.47 11.18
C ALA A 296 -4.48 15.75 11.68
N ARG A 297 -5.70 16.24 11.32
CA ARG A 297 -6.97 15.57 11.66
C ARG A 297 -7.16 14.25 10.90
N VAL A 298 -6.65 14.14 9.69
CA VAL A 298 -6.64 12.87 8.95
C VAL A 298 -5.77 11.82 9.67
N SER A 299 -4.62 12.24 10.25
CA SER A 299 -3.80 11.36 11.09
C SER A 299 -4.54 10.90 12.36
N VAL A 300 -5.39 11.75 12.95
CA VAL A 300 -6.28 11.35 14.07
C VAL A 300 -7.25 10.26 13.62
N ILE A 301 -7.88 10.42 12.45
CA ILE A 301 -8.80 9.40 11.90
C ILE A 301 -8.07 8.09 11.68
N ALA A 302 -6.85 8.12 11.09
CA ALA A 302 -6.04 6.94 10.87
C ALA A 302 -5.75 6.21 12.18
N THR A 303 -5.18 6.90 13.16
CA THR A 303 -4.82 6.29 14.45
C THR A 303 -6.04 5.77 15.23
N ALA A 304 -7.17 6.49 15.18
CA ALA A 304 -8.43 6.04 15.77
C ALA A 304 -8.96 4.78 15.08
N ALA A 305 -8.96 4.74 13.75
CA ALA A 305 -9.40 3.57 13.00
C ALA A 305 -8.51 2.34 13.31
N LEU A 306 -7.19 2.51 13.44
CA LEU A 306 -6.29 1.43 13.83
C LEU A 306 -6.61 0.92 15.24
N ALA A 307 -6.80 1.81 16.21
CA ALA A 307 -7.13 1.42 17.58
C ALA A 307 -8.48 0.68 17.65
N VAL A 308 -9.50 1.17 16.94
CA VAL A 308 -10.80 0.49 16.83
C VAL A 308 -10.65 -0.88 16.18
N GLY A 309 -9.91 -0.99 15.05
CA GLY A 309 -9.69 -2.25 14.37
C GLY A 309 -9.00 -3.29 15.24
N LEU A 310 -7.94 -2.91 15.98
CA LEU A 310 -7.26 -3.80 16.92
C LEU A 310 -8.17 -4.18 18.10
N GLY A 311 -8.94 -3.24 18.64
CA GLY A 311 -9.93 -3.52 19.67
C GLY A 311 -10.98 -4.54 19.19
N LEU A 312 -11.54 -4.36 18.01
CA LEU A 312 -12.47 -5.32 17.40
C LEU A 312 -11.84 -6.71 17.21
N ALA A 313 -10.59 -6.76 16.78
CA ALA A 313 -9.86 -8.02 16.58
C ALA A 313 -9.63 -8.77 17.89
N ILE A 314 -9.40 -8.07 19.01
CA ILE A 314 -9.16 -8.65 20.33
C ILE A 314 -10.47 -9.12 20.98
N TRP A 315 -11.47 -8.23 21.06
CA TRP A 315 -12.69 -8.47 21.85
C TRP A 315 -13.88 -8.96 21.04
N GLY A 316 -13.81 -8.90 19.71
CA GLY A 316 -14.90 -9.38 18.87
C GLY A 316 -15.16 -10.87 19.05
N THR A 317 -16.42 -11.22 19.29
CA THR A 317 -16.86 -12.62 19.50
C THR A 317 -17.72 -13.16 18.38
N HIS A 318 -18.28 -12.28 17.55
CA HIS A 318 -19.18 -12.65 16.46
C HIS A 318 -18.45 -12.61 15.09
N PRO A 319 -18.70 -13.54 14.16
CA PRO A 319 -18.04 -13.57 12.84
C PRO A 319 -18.16 -12.28 12.03
N LEU A 320 -19.25 -11.51 12.19
CA LEU A 320 -19.42 -10.21 11.52
C LEU A 320 -18.32 -9.19 11.89
N VAL A 321 -17.71 -9.32 13.08
CA VAL A 321 -16.62 -8.44 13.50
C VAL A 321 -15.42 -8.55 12.57
N TYR A 322 -15.20 -9.71 11.96
CA TYR A 322 -14.18 -9.91 10.95
C TYR A 322 -14.33 -8.90 9.79
N PHE A 323 -15.54 -8.80 9.25
CA PHE A 323 -15.82 -7.91 8.12
C PHE A 323 -15.85 -6.43 8.52
N VAL A 324 -16.34 -6.12 9.73
CA VAL A 324 -16.28 -4.74 10.26
C VAL A 324 -14.83 -4.29 10.44
N THR A 325 -13.97 -5.17 10.95
CA THR A 325 -12.53 -4.90 11.08
C THR A 325 -11.89 -4.64 9.71
N ALA A 326 -12.27 -5.38 8.66
CA ALA A 326 -11.81 -5.13 7.30
C ALA A 326 -12.15 -3.72 6.81
N PHE A 327 -13.40 -3.28 7.03
CA PHE A 327 -13.85 -1.96 6.63
C PHE A 327 -13.08 -0.84 7.36
N VAL A 328 -12.92 -0.98 8.68
CA VAL A 328 -12.18 -0.04 9.51
C VAL A 328 -10.69 -0.01 9.13
N LEU A 329 -10.10 -1.17 8.85
CA LEU A 329 -8.74 -1.27 8.31
C LEU A 329 -8.60 -0.52 6.98
N GLY A 330 -9.59 -0.61 6.10
CA GLY A 330 -9.62 0.14 4.85
C GLY A 330 -9.57 1.64 5.07
N ILE A 331 -10.35 2.17 6.01
CA ILE A 331 -10.31 3.59 6.40
C ILE A 331 -8.92 3.97 6.92
N PHE A 332 -8.33 3.14 7.79
CA PHE A 332 -6.96 3.34 8.29
C PHE A 332 -5.97 3.47 7.14
N LEU A 333 -5.93 2.50 6.22
CA LEU A 333 -4.94 2.44 5.15
C LEU A 333 -4.93 3.67 4.25
N VAL A 334 -6.10 4.21 3.92
CA VAL A 334 -6.18 5.40 3.09
C VAL A 334 -5.90 6.67 3.88
N ALA A 335 -6.38 6.77 5.12
CA ALA A 335 -6.15 7.93 5.98
C ALA A 335 -4.65 8.07 6.31
N ASP A 336 -3.98 6.97 6.67
CA ASP A 336 -2.54 6.93 6.94
C ASP A 336 -1.73 7.35 5.71
N ARG A 337 -2.06 6.83 4.53
CA ARG A 337 -1.41 7.22 3.27
C ARG A 337 -1.58 8.69 2.94
N LEU A 338 -2.80 9.24 3.08
CA LEU A 338 -3.06 10.66 2.82
C LEU A 338 -2.35 11.56 3.84
N ALA A 339 -2.35 11.18 5.12
CA ALA A 339 -1.59 11.88 6.15
C ALA A 339 -0.08 11.84 5.84
N LEU A 340 0.45 10.66 5.50
CA LEU A 340 1.86 10.47 5.16
C LEU A 340 2.31 11.41 4.05
N PHE A 341 1.62 11.42 2.91
CA PHE A 341 2.01 12.27 1.78
C PHE A 341 1.87 13.76 2.08
N ASN A 342 0.74 14.17 2.63
CA ASN A 342 0.46 15.61 2.80
C ASN A 342 1.25 16.23 3.97
N LEU A 343 1.40 15.53 5.10
CA LEU A 343 2.17 16.04 6.23
C LEU A 343 3.67 16.01 5.94
N SER A 344 4.20 14.99 5.24
CA SER A 344 5.60 14.97 4.82
C SER A 344 5.94 16.16 3.94
N MET A 345 5.06 16.52 2.99
CA MET A 345 5.24 17.73 2.17
C MET A 345 5.12 19.02 2.98
N ALA A 346 4.10 19.09 3.84
CA ALA A 346 3.79 20.32 4.57
C ALA A 346 4.82 20.66 5.67
N PHE A 347 5.51 19.66 6.21
CA PHE A 347 6.59 19.86 7.19
C PHE A 347 7.95 20.07 6.53
N SER A 348 8.09 19.89 5.20
CA SER A 348 9.34 20.16 4.51
C SER A 348 9.69 21.67 4.59
N PRO A 349 10.91 22.05 5.02
CA PRO A 349 11.35 23.44 4.99
C PRO A 349 11.79 23.91 3.59
N HIS A 350 11.87 23.01 2.62
CA HIS A 350 12.36 23.26 1.26
C HIS A 350 11.21 23.42 0.29
N GLU A 351 11.43 24.22 -0.77
CA GLU A 351 10.45 24.34 -1.88
C GLU A 351 10.29 23.01 -2.64
N ASP A 352 11.39 22.25 -2.78
CA ASP A 352 11.36 20.88 -3.30
C ASP A 352 11.06 19.88 -2.19
N ASN A 353 9.80 19.48 -2.11
CA ASN A 353 9.29 18.54 -1.10
C ASN A 353 9.55 17.07 -1.45
N THR A 354 10.15 16.78 -2.62
CA THR A 354 10.27 15.41 -3.16
C THR A 354 11.14 14.53 -2.26
N ALA A 355 12.20 15.12 -1.68
CA ALA A 355 13.09 14.41 -0.76
C ALA A 355 12.37 13.92 0.50
N TYR A 356 11.49 14.73 1.08
CA TYR A 356 10.73 14.36 2.30
C TYR A 356 9.70 13.27 2.02
N LEU A 357 9.06 13.27 0.85
CA LEU A 357 8.13 12.20 0.42
C LEU A 357 8.80 10.82 0.33
N GLY A 358 10.06 10.77 -0.07
CA GLY A 358 10.82 9.53 -0.11
C GLY A 358 11.45 9.15 1.23
N LEU A 359 11.97 10.13 1.98
CA LEU A 359 12.73 9.90 3.21
C LEU A 359 11.84 9.47 4.38
N VAL A 360 10.68 10.08 4.58
CA VAL A 360 9.81 9.76 5.73
C VAL A 360 9.40 8.28 5.71
N PRO A 361 8.87 7.72 4.62
CA PRO A 361 8.61 6.28 4.55
C PRO A 361 9.87 5.43 4.70
N ALA A 362 10.99 5.84 4.10
CA ALA A 362 12.26 5.11 4.18
C ALA A 362 12.81 5.05 5.62
N MET A 363 12.61 6.08 6.43
CA MET A 363 12.99 6.10 7.85
C MET A 363 12.11 5.15 8.70
N VAL A 364 10.83 4.99 8.32
CA VAL A 364 9.89 4.12 9.02
C VAL A 364 10.04 2.65 8.59
N ALA A 365 10.48 2.40 7.36
CA ALA A 365 10.57 1.07 6.78
C ALA A 365 11.37 0.03 7.61
N PRO A 366 12.56 0.32 8.16
CA PRO A 366 13.30 -0.66 8.95
C PRO A 366 12.56 -1.09 10.21
N VAL A 367 11.92 -0.15 10.92
CA VAL A 367 11.13 -0.44 12.12
C VAL A 367 9.89 -1.25 11.75
N SER A 368 9.22 -0.88 10.65
CA SER A 368 8.07 -1.61 10.13
C SER A 368 8.42 -3.05 9.78
N ALA A 369 9.53 -3.26 9.07
CA ALA A 369 10.00 -4.59 8.71
C ALA A 369 10.36 -5.43 9.94
N LEU A 370 11.02 -4.84 10.93
CA LEU A 370 11.41 -5.52 12.17
C LEU A 370 10.17 -5.93 12.99
N VAL A 371 9.20 -5.04 13.17
CA VAL A 371 7.97 -5.31 13.91
C VAL A 371 7.12 -6.35 13.17
N ALA A 372 6.91 -6.18 11.85
CA ALA A 372 6.13 -7.12 11.06
C ALA A 372 6.75 -8.52 11.04
N GLY A 373 8.09 -8.61 10.91
CA GLY A 373 8.81 -9.89 10.90
C GLY A 373 8.85 -10.59 12.28
N SER A 374 9.03 -9.82 13.37
CA SER A 374 9.04 -10.38 14.71
C SER A 374 7.66 -10.77 15.24
N ALA A 375 6.60 -10.11 14.74
CA ALA A 375 5.23 -10.38 15.18
C ALA A 375 4.82 -11.84 14.98
N GLY A 376 5.27 -12.50 13.90
CA GLY A 376 5.01 -13.92 13.65
C GLY A 376 5.55 -14.81 14.75
N ALA A 377 6.82 -14.65 15.11
CA ALA A 377 7.46 -15.43 16.17
C ALA A 377 6.83 -15.14 17.56
N LEU A 378 6.42 -13.90 17.80
CA LEU A 378 5.70 -13.53 19.02
C LEU A 378 4.31 -14.18 19.08
N ILE A 379 3.59 -14.24 17.96
CA ILE A 379 2.27 -14.88 17.88
C ILE A 379 2.41 -16.40 18.08
N ASP A 380 3.45 -17.04 17.55
CA ASP A 380 3.72 -18.47 17.77
C ASP A 380 3.97 -18.77 19.26
N ARG A 381 4.59 -17.84 19.98
CA ARG A 381 4.92 -18.01 21.41
C ARG A 381 3.78 -17.60 22.36
N PHE A 382 3.10 -16.50 22.07
CA PHE A 382 2.14 -15.83 22.98
C PHE A 382 0.70 -15.80 22.48
N THR A 383 0.42 -16.37 21.31
CA THR A 383 -0.83 -16.24 20.57
C THR A 383 -1.09 -14.82 20.02
N PHE A 384 -2.16 -14.66 19.22
CA PHE A 384 -2.47 -13.38 18.56
C PHE A 384 -2.90 -12.28 19.53
N VAL A 385 -3.74 -12.61 20.52
CA VAL A 385 -4.43 -11.59 21.35
C VAL A 385 -3.46 -10.77 22.21
N PRO A 386 -2.48 -11.33 22.93
CA PRO A 386 -1.51 -10.53 23.69
C PRO A 386 -0.64 -9.64 22.80
N VAL A 387 -0.24 -10.13 21.62
CA VAL A 387 0.57 -9.35 20.67
C VAL A 387 -0.26 -8.20 20.09
N ALA A 388 -1.52 -8.46 19.74
CA ALA A 388 -2.44 -7.42 19.29
C ALA A 388 -2.75 -6.37 20.37
N ALA A 389 -2.78 -6.76 21.65
CA ALA A 389 -2.94 -5.83 22.77
C ALA A 389 -1.78 -4.82 22.86
N VAL A 390 -0.54 -5.25 22.62
CA VAL A 390 0.61 -4.34 22.54
C VAL A 390 0.44 -3.37 21.36
N GLY A 391 0.01 -3.87 20.20
CA GLY A 391 -0.31 -3.03 19.04
C GLY A 391 -1.43 -2.02 19.34
N LEU A 392 -2.46 -2.42 20.08
CA LEU A 392 -3.54 -1.53 20.50
C LEU A 392 -3.04 -0.41 21.43
N VAL A 393 -2.19 -0.74 22.40
CA VAL A 393 -1.60 0.28 23.29
C VAL A 393 -0.78 1.27 22.46
N ALA A 394 0.04 0.79 21.52
CA ALA A 394 0.79 1.65 20.62
C ALA A 394 -0.13 2.55 19.76
N ALA A 395 -1.22 2.01 19.23
CA ALA A 395 -2.21 2.77 18.46
C ALA A 395 -2.92 3.85 19.31
N ILE A 396 -3.23 3.55 20.58
CA ILE A 396 -3.82 4.53 21.51
C ILE A 396 -2.82 5.66 21.84
N VAL A 397 -1.55 5.32 22.04
CA VAL A 397 -0.49 6.33 22.23
C VAL A 397 -0.33 7.19 20.98
N ALA A 398 -0.34 6.57 19.78
CA ALA A 398 -0.31 7.29 18.51
C ALA A 398 -1.51 8.25 18.37
N LEU A 399 -2.70 7.80 18.75
CA LEU A 399 -3.90 8.64 18.76
C LEU A 399 -3.75 9.83 19.73
N GLY A 400 -3.21 9.61 20.93
CA GLY A 400 -2.90 10.69 21.88
C GLY A 400 -1.89 11.69 21.31
N LEU A 401 -0.82 11.22 20.64
CA LEU A 401 0.14 12.10 19.98
C LEU A 401 -0.51 12.89 18.84
N ALA A 402 -1.37 12.26 18.04
CA ALA A 402 -2.09 12.90 16.94
C ALA A 402 -3.05 13.98 17.43
N LEU A 403 -3.77 13.73 18.54
CA LEU A 403 -4.74 14.66 19.11
C LEU A 403 -4.09 15.87 19.81
N PHE A 404 -3.02 15.63 20.60
CA PHE A 404 -2.52 16.63 21.55
C PHE A 404 -1.16 17.23 21.17
N ARG A 405 -0.39 16.59 20.27
CA ARG A 405 0.98 17.00 19.97
C ARG A 405 1.26 17.28 18.50
N LEU A 406 0.47 16.73 17.57
CA LEU A 406 0.67 16.95 16.14
C LEU A 406 0.10 18.32 15.72
N PRO A 407 0.94 19.31 15.38
CA PRO A 407 0.45 20.60 14.91
C PRO A 407 -0.07 20.50 13.48
N GLU A 408 -1.06 21.34 13.14
CA GLU A 408 -1.47 21.50 11.74
C GLU A 408 -0.53 22.51 11.05
N PRO A 409 0.25 22.08 10.01
CA PRO A 409 1.26 22.95 9.40
C PRO A 409 0.70 24.23 8.78
N ARG A 410 -0.55 24.22 8.30
CA ARG A 410 -1.21 25.38 7.68
C ARG A 410 -1.29 26.56 8.64
N TYR A 411 -1.50 26.33 9.93
CA TYR A 411 -1.58 27.40 10.92
C TYR A 411 -0.21 27.92 11.35
N SER A 412 0.83 27.06 11.32
CA SER A 412 2.20 27.46 11.66
C SER A 412 2.84 28.35 10.58
N LEU A 413 2.53 28.11 9.29
CA LEU A 413 2.99 28.91 8.16
C LEU A 413 2.28 30.27 8.07
N ALA A 414 1.00 30.32 8.43
CA ALA A 414 0.26 31.58 8.49
C ALA A 414 0.77 32.53 9.59
N GLY A 415 1.30 31.98 10.69
CA GLY A 415 1.97 32.75 11.74
C GLY A 415 3.31 33.32 11.31
N ARG A 416 4.10 32.56 10.55
CA ARG A 416 5.42 33.02 10.05
C ARG A 416 5.32 34.14 9.00
N ARG A 417 4.28 34.14 8.15
CA ARG A 417 4.04 35.22 7.17
C ARG A 417 3.55 36.54 7.77
N LYS A 418 3.12 36.56 9.03
CA LYS A 418 2.71 37.80 9.73
C LYS A 418 3.85 38.45 10.52
N THR A 419 5.01 37.79 10.63
CA THR A 419 6.20 38.28 11.37
C THR A 419 7.38 38.66 10.46
N THR A 420 7.21 38.59 9.13
CA THR A 420 8.09 39.14 8.10
C THR A 420 7.38 40.22 7.31
#